data_bfe3be3ffc00b82c4cba2ba88cf24f58
#
_entry.id   bfe3be3ffc00b82c4cba2ba88cf24f58
#
_cell.length_a   1.000
_cell.length_b   1.000
_cell.length_c   1.000
_cell.angle_alpha   90.00
_cell.angle_beta   90.00
_cell.angle_gamma   90.00
#
_symmetry.space_group_name_H-M   'P 1'
#
loop_
_entity.id
_entity.type
_entity.pdbx_description
1 polymer ?
#
loop_
_entity_poly.entity_id
_entity_poly.type
_entity_poly.pdbx_seq_one_letter_code
_entity_poly.pdbx_strand_id
1 'polypeptide(L)'
;MNELEEACRQRANDAGIDVRTSYFAGCLKRGLSPIHELQDLTRLQPEQIEHVLTGFLSERYADWSDRRAHGLDCDFSPLNFVLSQGYKRWLKWRGIPLGKTCWDISIYQQLIQDLRPKTLIELGTGLGGSALFFLDHCRMFGLGTRIITLDVNIDDISPEVFKERAIEFIGGDIKDLAELLPAQRLRDLPHPWLIVEDCHNHVPLIVNHLQPLMASGDYLVIEDIGVNSEGSAQIDAALQNVPKGTLMVDTFYTDLFGRNLTCSPDAIFRKT
;
A
#
# COMPACT_ATOMS: atom_id res chain seq x y z
N MET A 1 -11.25 -33.17 5.64
CA MET A 1 -11.17 -31.70 5.67
C MET A 1 -10.33 -31.36 6.89
N ASN A 2 -9.28 -30.60 6.76
CA ASN A 2 -8.50 -30.23 7.93
C ASN A 2 -9.18 -29.08 8.69
N GLU A 3 -8.81 -28.87 9.94
CA GLU A 3 -9.38 -27.82 10.79
C GLU A 3 -9.26 -26.43 10.18
N LEU A 4 -8.18 -26.18 9.43
CA LEU A 4 -7.90 -24.91 8.76
C LEU A 4 -8.89 -24.64 7.61
N GLU A 5 -9.22 -25.66 6.81
CA GLU A 5 -10.24 -25.51 5.76
C GLU A 5 -11.63 -25.20 6.33
N GLU A 6 -11.99 -25.84 7.44
CA GLU A 6 -13.25 -25.56 8.08
C GLU A 6 -13.31 -24.15 8.66
N ALA A 7 -12.22 -23.67 9.30
CA ALA A 7 -12.11 -22.31 9.79
C ALA A 7 -12.23 -21.28 8.65
N CYS A 8 -11.57 -21.53 7.51
CA CYS A 8 -11.67 -20.66 6.32
C CYS A 8 -13.08 -20.65 5.74
N ARG A 9 -13.75 -21.80 5.72
CA ARG A 9 -15.15 -21.93 5.26
C ARG A 9 -16.09 -21.12 6.15
N GLN A 10 -15.94 -21.25 7.47
CA GLN A 10 -16.73 -20.50 8.42
C GLN A 10 -16.53 -18.99 8.23
N ARG A 11 -15.28 -18.53 8.13
CA ARG A 11 -14.98 -17.12 7.88
C ARG A 11 -15.56 -16.60 6.56
N ALA A 12 -15.49 -17.39 5.49
CA ALA A 12 -16.08 -17.01 4.20
C ALA A 12 -17.61 -16.85 4.31
N ASN A 13 -18.27 -17.71 5.08
CA ASN A 13 -19.70 -17.64 5.33
C ASN A 13 -20.07 -16.43 6.20
N ASP A 14 -19.34 -16.21 7.30
CA ASP A 14 -19.59 -15.10 8.24
C ASP A 14 -19.36 -13.73 7.58
N ALA A 15 -18.34 -13.62 6.75
CA ALA A 15 -18.05 -12.40 6.01
C ALA A 15 -19.01 -12.13 4.84
N GLY A 16 -19.91 -13.06 4.50
CA GLY A 16 -20.82 -12.92 3.36
C GLY A 16 -20.10 -12.74 2.03
N ILE A 17 -18.88 -13.30 1.90
CA ILE A 17 -18.01 -13.11 0.74
C ILE A 17 -18.72 -13.60 -0.52
N ASP A 18 -18.87 -12.73 -1.50
CA ASP A 18 -19.43 -13.07 -2.81
C ASP A 18 -18.47 -14.02 -3.53
N VAL A 19 -18.97 -15.17 -3.94
CA VAL A 19 -18.21 -16.15 -4.74
C VAL A 19 -17.58 -15.58 -6.00
N ARG A 20 -18.10 -14.46 -6.51
CA ARG A 20 -17.56 -13.77 -7.68
C ARG A 20 -16.33 -12.94 -7.41
N THR A 21 -16.08 -12.57 -6.16
CA THR A 21 -14.96 -11.71 -5.75
C THR A 21 -13.69 -12.48 -5.39
N SER A 22 -13.80 -13.77 -5.10
CA SER A 22 -12.65 -14.62 -4.81
C SER A 22 -12.96 -16.05 -5.24
N TYR A 23 -12.17 -16.57 -6.19
CA TYR A 23 -12.25 -17.98 -6.59
C TYR A 23 -12.10 -18.92 -5.40
N PHE A 24 -11.16 -18.62 -4.53
CA PHE A 24 -10.82 -19.38 -3.34
C PHE A 24 -11.97 -19.39 -2.31
N ALA A 25 -12.47 -18.21 -1.92
CA ALA A 25 -13.63 -18.10 -1.06
C ALA A 25 -14.87 -18.77 -1.69
N GLY A 26 -14.99 -18.69 -3.01
CA GLY A 26 -16.03 -19.37 -3.76
C GLY A 26 -15.95 -20.89 -3.67
N CYS A 27 -14.77 -21.49 -3.72
CA CYS A 27 -14.57 -22.93 -3.50
C CYS A 27 -15.02 -23.35 -2.10
N LEU A 28 -14.55 -22.64 -1.07
CA LEU A 28 -14.91 -22.90 0.32
C LEU A 28 -16.42 -22.82 0.55
N LYS A 29 -17.06 -21.78 0.04
CA LYS A 29 -18.51 -21.56 0.17
C LYS A 29 -19.34 -22.67 -0.51
N ARG A 30 -18.85 -23.23 -1.62
CA ARG A 30 -19.48 -24.35 -2.33
C ARG A 30 -19.17 -25.73 -1.73
N GLY A 31 -18.38 -25.79 -0.65
CA GLY A 31 -18.01 -27.05 -0.03
C GLY A 31 -16.90 -27.81 -0.77
N LEU A 32 -16.21 -27.15 -1.72
CA LEU A 32 -15.07 -27.73 -2.42
C LEU A 32 -13.81 -27.60 -1.55
N SER A 33 -12.87 -28.54 -1.69
CA SER A 33 -11.57 -28.44 -1.04
C SER A 33 -10.64 -27.51 -1.83
N PRO A 34 -10.26 -26.33 -1.29
CA PRO A 34 -9.30 -25.46 -1.96
C PRO A 34 -7.93 -26.12 -2.09
N ILE A 35 -7.57 -27.02 -1.17
CA ILE A 35 -6.30 -27.73 -1.20
C ILE A 35 -6.21 -28.57 -2.48
N HIS A 36 -7.21 -29.39 -2.74
CA HIS A 36 -7.22 -30.23 -3.96
C HIS A 36 -7.28 -29.38 -5.23
N GLU A 37 -8.16 -28.38 -5.26
CA GLU A 37 -8.30 -27.48 -6.41
C GLU A 37 -7.00 -26.72 -6.71
N LEU A 38 -6.34 -26.18 -5.67
CA LEU A 38 -5.08 -25.47 -5.83
C LEU A 38 -3.91 -26.41 -6.20
N GLN A 39 -3.87 -27.64 -5.67
CA GLN A 39 -2.88 -28.64 -6.07
C GLN A 39 -3.01 -28.98 -7.56
N ASP A 40 -4.22 -29.18 -8.04
CA ASP A 40 -4.48 -29.52 -9.44
C ASP A 40 -4.14 -28.39 -10.40
N LEU A 41 -4.47 -27.13 -10.01
CA LEU A 41 -4.25 -25.95 -10.84
C LEU A 41 -2.80 -25.43 -10.81
N THR A 42 -2.13 -25.48 -9.65
CA THR A 42 -0.88 -24.75 -9.41
C THR A 42 0.31 -25.64 -9.15
N ARG A 43 0.09 -26.92 -8.84
CA ARG A 43 1.12 -27.87 -8.37
C ARG A 43 1.83 -27.41 -7.08
N LEU A 44 1.20 -26.55 -6.31
CA LEU A 44 1.71 -26.12 -5.02
C LEU A 44 1.76 -27.30 -4.03
N GLN A 45 2.75 -27.28 -3.14
CA GLN A 45 2.84 -28.25 -2.07
C GLN A 45 1.81 -27.93 -0.97
N PRO A 46 1.36 -28.94 -0.18
CA PRO A 46 0.36 -28.73 0.88
C PRO A 46 0.71 -27.59 1.84
N GLU A 47 1.97 -27.47 2.22
CA GLU A 47 2.46 -26.43 3.14
C GLU A 47 2.28 -25.01 2.57
N GLN A 48 2.48 -24.86 1.26
CA GLN A 48 2.26 -23.57 0.58
C GLN A 48 0.77 -23.22 0.52
N ILE A 49 -0.09 -24.22 0.38
CA ILE A 49 -1.54 -24.05 0.39
C ILE A 49 -2.02 -23.68 1.81
N GLU A 50 -1.48 -24.32 2.84
CA GLU A 50 -1.76 -23.97 4.23
C GLU A 50 -1.36 -22.52 4.53
N HIS A 51 -0.22 -22.05 4.01
CA HIS A 51 0.20 -20.66 4.15
C HIS A 51 -0.83 -19.69 3.54
N VAL A 52 -1.32 -19.97 2.33
CA VAL A 52 -2.37 -19.15 1.68
C VAL A 52 -3.67 -19.15 2.51
N LEU A 53 -4.07 -20.31 3.04
CA LEU A 53 -5.26 -20.43 3.87
C LEU A 53 -5.14 -19.67 5.19
N THR A 54 -3.96 -19.71 5.81
CA THR A 54 -3.67 -18.97 7.04
C THR A 54 -3.73 -17.47 6.78
N GLY A 55 -3.19 -17.00 5.67
CA GLY A 55 -3.29 -15.61 5.24
C GLY A 55 -4.74 -15.15 5.06
N PHE A 56 -5.60 -16.00 4.50
CA PHE A 56 -7.04 -15.72 4.37
C PHE A 56 -7.75 -15.53 5.72
N LEU A 57 -7.25 -16.14 6.80
CA LEU A 57 -7.81 -16.00 8.15
C LEU A 57 -7.32 -14.73 8.86
N SER A 58 -6.35 -14.02 8.33
CA SER A 58 -5.82 -12.79 8.94
C SER A 58 -6.92 -11.75 9.15
N GLU A 59 -6.89 -11.06 10.28
CA GLU A 59 -7.75 -9.91 10.50
C GLU A 59 -7.35 -8.77 9.57
N ARG A 60 -8.34 -8.01 9.09
CA ARG A 60 -8.08 -6.90 8.17
C ARG A 60 -7.20 -5.82 8.78
N TYR A 61 -7.47 -5.45 10.03
CA TYR A 61 -6.72 -4.40 10.71
C TYR A 61 -5.87 -5.01 11.81
N ALA A 62 -4.56 -4.91 11.68
CA ALA A 62 -3.61 -5.48 12.62
C ALA A 62 -2.67 -4.40 13.17
N ASP A 63 -2.30 -4.53 14.44
CA ASP A 63 -1.25 -3.67 15.00
C ASP A 63 0.09 -4.03 14.37
N TRP A 64 0.86 -3.01 14.01
CA TRP A 64 2.14 -3.18 13.37
C TRP A 64 3.12 -4.00 14.22
N SER A 65 3.15 -3.76 15.54
CA SER A 65 4.04 -4.50 16.45
C SER A 65 3.71 -5.99 16.52
N ASP A 66 2.44 -6.34 16.40
CA ASP A 66 2.01 -7.74 16.39
C ASP A 66 2.39 -8.41 15.06
N ARG A 67 2.26 -7.69 13.94
CA ARG A 67 2.70 -8.15 12.61
C ARG A 67 4.21 -8.40 12.52
N ARG A 68 5.00 -7.62 13.23
CA ARG A 68 6.48 -7.62 13.23
C ARG A 68 7.11 -8.35 14.40
N ALA A 69 6.32 -8.97 15.27
CA ALA A 69 6.81 -9.64 16.48
C ALA A 69 7.90 -10.70 16.22
N HIS A 70 7.89 -11.32 15.03
CA HIS A 70 8.86 -12.32 14.59
C HIS A 70 9.71 -11.87 13.38
N GLY A 71 9.78 -10.56 13.13
CA GLY A 71 10.44 -9.99 11.98
C GLY A 71 9.49 -9.80 10.79
N LEU A 72 10.05 -9.42 9.64
CA LEU A 72 9.29 -9.28 8.40
C LEU A 72 9.02 -10.66 7.80
N ASP A 73 7.75 -11.05 7.75
CA ASP A 73 7.27 -12.22 7.02
C ASP A 73 6.71 -11.75 5.68
N CYS A 74 7.32 -12.18 4.58
CA CYS A 74 7.03 -11.66 3.26
C CYS A 74 7.27 -12.69 2.15
N ASP A 75 6.26 -12.89 1.30
CA ASP A 75 6.37 -13.69 0.08
C ASP A 75 7.19 -13.00 -1.03
N PHE A 76 7.61 -11.78 -0.77
CA PHE A 76 8.28 -10.89 -1.71
C PHE A 76 9.80 -11.11 -1.68
N SER A 77 10.35 -11.76 -2.69
CA SER A 77 11.80 -11.92 -2.81
C SER A 77 12.46 -10.72 -3.52
N PRO A 78 13.75 -10.45 -3.27
CA PRO A 78 14.48 -9.42 -4.02
C PRO A 78 14.42 -9.58 -5.54
N LEU A 79 14.41 -10.83 -6.01
CA LEU A 79 14.27 -11.13 -7.44
C LEU A 79 12.87 -10.76 -7.95
N ASN A 80 11.83 -11.09 -7.20
CA ASN A 80 10.46 -10.74 -7.55
C ASN A 80 10.27 -9.22 -7.60
N PHE A 81 10.90 -8.48 -6.69
CA PHE A 81 10.90 -7.02 -6.70
C PHE A 81 11.41 -6.47 -8.04
N VAL A 82 12.62 -6.85 -8.43
CA VAL A 82 13.21 -6.38 -9.71
C VAL A 82 12.36 -6.79 -10.91
N LEU A 83 11.85 -8.03 -10.92
CA LEU A 83 11.02 -8.52 -12.04
C LEU A 83 9.68 -7.80 -12.12
N SER A 84 9.09 -7.45 -10.99
CA SER A 84 7.77 -6.81 -10.92
C SER A 84 7.76 -5.35 -11.39
N GLN A 85 8.91 -4.69 -11.35
CA GLN A 85 9.10 -3.34 -11.92
C GLN A 85 9.38 -3.36 -13.44
N GLY A 86 9.52 -4.56 -14.02
CA GLY A 86 9.81 -4.74 -15.45
C GLY A 86 11.30 -4.88 -15.73
N TYR A 87 11.86 -6.06 -15.48
CA TYR A 87 13.29 -6.40 -15.62
C TYR A 87 13.97 -5.92 -16.92
N LYS A 88 13.28 -6.05 -18.06
CA LYS A 88 13.84 -5.62 -19.36
C LYS A 88 13.59 -4.14 -19.65
N ARG A 89 12.60 -3.56 -19.02
CA ARG A 89 12.17 -2.19 -19.25
C ARG A 89 11.20 -1.80 -18.14
N TRP A 90 11.49 -0.72 -17.46
CA TRP A 90 10.63 -0.21 -16.39
C TRP A 90 9.19 -0.04 -16.86
N LEU A 91 8.24 -0.35 -15.98
CA LEU A 91 6.84 -0.03 -16.20
C LEU A 91 6.69 1.48 -16.34
N LYS A 92 5.82 1.88 -17.25
CA LYS A 92 5.61 3.29 -17.56
C LYS A 92 4.15 3.66 -17.45
N TRP A 93 3.91 4.87 -16.99
CA TRP A 93 2.61 5.50 -17.07
C TRP A 93 2.69 6.73 -17.99
N ARG A 94 1.85 6.81 -19.02
CA ARG A 94 1.88 7.87 -20.05
C ARG A 94 3.28 8.09 -20.64
N GLY A 95 4.06 7.02 -20.74
CA GLY A 95 5.42 7.04 -21.28
C GLY A 95 6.53 7.37 -20.26
N ILE A 96 6.19 7.75 -19.03
CA ILE A 96 7.13 8.12 -17.96
C ILE A 96 7.33 6.90 -17.04
N PRO A 97 8.56 6.60 -16.60
CA PRO A 97 8.81 5.54 -15.62
C PRO A 97 7.96 5.71 -14.36
N LEU A 98 7.33 4.61 -13.92
CA LEU A 98 6.36 4.65 -12.82
C LEU A 98 7.00 4.40 -11.45
N GLY A 99 8.08 3.62 -11.39
CA GLY A 99 8.74 3.26 -10.14
C GLY A 99 7.96 2.30 -9.23
N LYS A 100 6.80 1.80 -9.67
CA LYS A 100 5.94 0.91 -8.87
C LYS A 100 6.03 -0.53 -9.35
N THR A 101 5.80 -1.50 -8.46
CA THR A 101 5.64 -2.89 -8.84
C THR A 101 4.28 -3.12 -9.51
N CYS A 102 4.16 -4.22 -10.27
CA CYS A 102 2.87 -4.58 -10.87
C CYS A 102 1.78 -4.87 -9.83
N TRP A 103 2.14 -5.34 -8.64
CA TRP A 103 1.23 -5.55 -7.53
C TRP A 103 0.78 -4.22 -6.91
N ASP A 104 1.73 -3.29 -6.68
CA ASP A 104 1.41 -1.98 -6.09
C ASP A 104 0.52 -1.13 -7.01
N ILE A 105 0.69 -1.24 -8.34
CA ILE A 105 -0.24 -0.65 -9.31
C ILE A 105 -1.68 -1.10 -9.02
N SER A 106 -1.90 -2.40 -8.81
CA SER A 106 -3.23 -2.95 -8.53
C SER A 106 -3.72 -2.61 -7.11
N ILE A 107 -2.81 -2.61 -6.13
CA ILE A 107 -3.12 -2.22 -4.74
C ILE A 107 -3.57 -0.76 -4.69
N TYR A 108 -2.82 0.16 -5.29
CA TYR A 108 -3.19 1.57 -5.32
C TYR A 108 -4.48 1.84 -6.09
N GLN A 109 -4.69 1.14 -7.21
CA GLN A 109 -5.95 1.24 -7.93
C GLN A 109 -7.13 0.87 -7.03
N GLN A 110 -7.04 -0.24 -6.29
CA GLN A 110 -8.08 -0.68 -5.37
C GLN A 110 -8.22 0.29 -4.19
N LEU A 111 -7.11 0.70 -3.58
CA LEU A 111 -7.11 1.63 -2.45
C LEU A 111 -7.73 3.00 -2.83
N ILE A 112 -7.41 3.55 -3.99
CA ILE A 112 -8.00 4.81 -4.46
C ILE A 112 -9.50 4.64 -4.70
N GLN A 113 -9.93 3.52 -5.28
CA GLN A 113 -11.35 3.24 -5.51
C GLN A 113 -12.12 3.14 -4.20
N ASP A 114 -11.59 2.45 -3.20
CA ASP A 114 -12.27 2.20 -1.93
C ASP A 114 -12.25 3.42 -1.01
N LEU A 115 -11.09 4.08 -0.90
CA LEU A 115 -10.91 5.27 -0.06
C LEU A 115 -11.60 6.50 -0.64
N ARG A 116 -11.59 6.65 -1.97
CA ARG A 116 -12.06 7.84 -2.67
C ARG A 116 -11.44 9.13 -2.10
N PRO A 117 -10.09 9.25 -2.10
CA PRO A 117 -9.40 10.33 -1.42
C PRO A 117 -9.82 11.69 -1.98
N LYS A 118 -10.00 12.67 -1.09
CA LYS A 118 -10.17 14.07 -1.48
C LYS A 118 -8.84 14.80 -1.59
N THR A 119 -7.84 14.32 -0.85
CA THR A 119 -6.45 14.79 -0.95
C THR A 119 -5.52 13.60 -1.07
N LEU A 120 -4.57 13.67 -2.00
CA LEU A 120 -3.45 12.76 -2.13
C LEU A 120 -2.15 13.55 -1.96
N ILE A 121 -1.30 13.12 -1.04
CA ILE A 121 0.01 13.72 -0.76
C ILE A 121 1.07 12.68 -1.05
N GLU A 122 1.91 12.95 -2.03
CA GLU A 122 3.05 12.11 -2.39
C GLU A 122 4.35 12.80 -1.96
N LEU A 123 5.18 12.08 -1.23
CA LEU A 123 6.51 12.52 -0.81
C LEU A 123 7.53 11.66 -1.55
N GLY A 124 8.19 12.25 -2.53
CA GLY A 124 9.03 11.57 -3.53
C GLY A 124 8.34 11.50 -4.89
N THR A 125 8.45 12.59 -5.69
CA THR A 125 7.84 12.66 -7.03
C THR A 125 8.65 11.87 -8.08
N GLY A 126 9.98 11.80 -7.90
CA GLY A 126 10.89 11.24 -8.87
C GLY A 126 10.70 11.86 -10.27
N LEU A 127 10.48 11.03 -11.30
CA LEU A 127 10.21 11.49 -12.66
C LEU A 127 8.75 11.93 -12.89
N GLY A 128 7.85 11.74 -11.90
CA GLY A 128 6.44 12.12 -11.91
C GLY A 128 5.49 11.09 -12.52
N GLY A 129 5.95 9.88 -12.80
CA GLY A 129 5.12 8.81 -13.34
C GLY A 129 4.02 8.39 -12.37
N SER A 130 4.33 8.29 -11.08
CA SER A 130 3.39 7.97 -10.00
C SER A 130 2.35 9.07 -9.79
N ALA A 131 2.76 10.33 -9.79
CA ALA A 131 1.83 11.47 -9.70
C ALA A 131 0.77 11.46 -10.83
N LEU A 132 1.20 11.16 -12.07
CA LEU A 132 0.27 10.99 -13.20
C LEU A 132 -0.63 9.78 -13.04
N PHE A 133 -0.10 8.67 -12.57
CA PHE A 133 -0.86 7.45 -12.30
C PHE A 133 -1.97 7.72 -11.28
N PHE A 134 -1.66 8.37 -10.18
CA PHE A 134 -2.64 8.75 -9.16
C PHE A 134 -3.71 9.70 -9.72
N LEU A 135 -3.29 10.73 -10.46
CA LEU A 135 -4.21 11.67 -11.09
C LEU A 135 -5.20 10.97 -12.03
N ASP A 136 -4.69 10.11 -12.90
CA ASP A 136 -5.51 9.45 -13.91
C ASP A 136 -6.48 8.44 -13.27
N HIS A 137 -6.08 7.73 -12.21
CA HIS A 137 -6.97 6.84 -11.45
C HIS A 137 -8.06 7.64 -10.72
N CYS A 138 -7.70 8.75 -10.07
CA CYS A 138 -8.70 9.62 -9.47
C CYS A 138 -9.71 10.12 -10.51
N ARG A 139 -9.26 10.57 -11.68
CA ARG A 139 -10.12 11.00 -12.78
C ARG A 139 -10.99 9.87 -13.31
N MET A 140 -10.43 8.68 -13.50
CA MET A 140 -11.15 7.49 -13.98
C MET A 140 -12.30 7.11 -13.04
N PHE A 141 -12.10 7.25 -11.73
CA PHE A 141 -13.14 7.00 -10.73
C PHE A 141 -14.07 8.19 -10.46
N GLY A 142 -13.96 9.26 -11.25
CA GLY A 142 -14.80 10.47 -11.10
C GLY A 142 -14.52 11.23 -9.81
N LEU A 143 -13.27 11.23 -9.32
CA LEU A 143 -12.85 11.93 -8.11
C LEU A 143 -12.25 13.28 -8.45
N GLY A 144 -12.63 14.30 -7.68
CA GLY A 144 -12.02 15.64 -7.70
C GLY A 144 -10.88 15.77 -6.69
N THR A 145 -9.99 14.78 -6.65
CA THR A 145 -8.89 14.69 -5.68
C THR A 145 -7.87 15.80 -5.91
N ARG A 146 -7.51 16.52 -4.85
CA ARG A 146 -6.35 17.42 -4.85
C ARG A 146 -5.09 16.59 -4.72
N ILE A 147 -4.16 16.72 -5.67
CA ILE A 147 -2.89 16.00 -5.67
C ILE A 147 -1.77 16.99 -5.38
N ILE A 148 -1.00 16.71 -4.34
CA ILE A 148 0.17 17.45 -3.92
C ILE A 148 1.34 16.46 -3.96
N THR A 149 2.42 16.80 -4.65
CA THR A 149 3.63 15.98 -4.69
C THR A 149 4.86 16.83 -4.38
N LEU A 150 5.80 16.26 -3.62
CA LEU A 150 6.99 16.94 -3.11
C LEU A 150 8.24 16.16 -3.52
N ASP A 151 9.26 16.88 -4.01
CA ASP A 151 10.58 16.31 -4.29
C ASP A 151 11.69 17.33 -4.04
N VAL A 152 12.86 16.85 -3.67
CA VAL A 152 14.06 17.68 -3.53
C VAL A 152 14.59 18.10 -4.92
N ASN A 153 14.41 17.27 -5.93
CA ASN A 153 14.89 17.46 -7.31
C ASN A 153 13.73 17.66 -8.29
N ILE A 154 13.02 18.76 -8.20
CA ILE A 154 11.91 19.05 -9.13
C ILE A 154 12.36 19.16 -10.59
N ASP A 155 13.65 19.43 -10.86
CA ASP A 155 14.21 19.51 -12.21
C ASP A 155 14.28 18.15 -12.92
N ASP A 156 14.23 17.04 -12.16
CA ASP A 156 14.22 15.69 -12.70
C ASP A 156 12.81 15.26 -13.17
N ILE A 157 11.78 16.00 -12.76
CA ILE A 157 10.38 15.71 -13.14
C ILE A 157 10.24 15.93 -14.65
N SER A 158 9.64 14.94 -15.33
CA SER A 158 9.40 15.04 -16.77
C SER A 158 8.58 16.29 -17.11
N PRO A 159 9.00 17.10 -18.12
CA PRO A 159 8.25 18.28 -18.55
C PRO A 159 6.79 18.04 -18.89
N GLU A 160 6.45 16.82 -19.32
CA GLU A 160 5.07 16.44 -19.61
C GLU A 160 4.18 16.42 -18.35
N VAL A 161 4.78 16.14 -17.19
CA VAL A 161 4.07 16.07 -15.90
C VAL A 161 3.68 17.47 -15.44
N PHE A 162 4.55 18.48 -15.64
CA PHE A 162 4.25 19.87 -15.29
C PHE A 162 3.10 20.50 -16.11
N LYS A 163 2.70 19.87 -17.22
CA LYS A 163 1.52 20.31 -17.98
C LYS A 163 0.21 20.00 -17.26
N GLU A 164 0.23 19.09 -16.28
CA GLU A 164 -0.94 18.70 -15.48
C GLU A 164 -1.19 19.71 -14.37
N ARG A 165 -2.01 20.73 -14.65
CA ARG A 165 -2.36 21.79 -13.69
C ARG A 165 -3.14 21.29 -12.46
N ALA A 166 -3.61 20.05 -12.48
CA ALA A 166 -4.30 19.43 -11.36
C ALA A 166 -3.34 18.83 -10.32
N ILE A 167 -2.03 18.82 -10.60
CA ILE A 167 -0.99 18.39 -9.66
C ILE A 167 -0.28 19.63 -9.15
N GLU A 168 -0.19 19.75 -7.84
CA GLU A 168 0.60 20.78 -7.17
C GLU A 168 1.99 20.21 -6.85
N PHE A 169 3.05 20.82 -7.42
CA PHE A 169 4.44 20.42 -7.22
C PHE A 169 5.09 21.32 -6.18
N ILE A 170 5.74 20.72 -5.18
CA ILE A 170 6.50 21.43 -4.16
C ILE A 170 7.95 20.97 -4.23
N GLY A 171 8.86 21.91 -4.51
CA GLY A 171 10.30 21.64 -4.48
C GLY A 171 10.87 21.93 -3.11
N GLY A 172 11.60 20.97 -2.52
CA GLY A 172 12.28 21.15 -1.26
C GLY A 172 12.73 19.86 -0.59
N ASP A 173 13.63 19.96 0.38
CA ASP A 173 14.10 18.82 1.17
C ASP A 173 13.02 18.39 2.17
N ILE A 174 12.79 17.10 2.28
CA ILE A 174 11.84 16.53 3.24
C ILE A 174 12.14 16.89 4.69
N LYS A 175 13.38 17.26 5.01
CA LYS A 175 13.75 17.78 6.35
C LYS A 175 13.00 19.05 6.72
N ASP A 176 12.62 19.82 5.71
CA ASP A 176 11.90 21.08 5.86
C ASP A 176 10.39 20.91 5.68
N LEU A 177 9.87 19.66 5.82
CA LEU A 177 8.48 19.32 5.58
C LEU A 177 7.50 20.24 6.31
N ALA A 178 7.81 20.63 7.55
CA ALA A 178 6.96 21.50 8.33
C ALA A 178 6.85 22.94 7.76
N GLU A 179 7.84 23.38 7.00
CA GLU A 179 7.83 24.68 6.29
C GLU A 179 7.16 24.54 4.92
N LEU A 180 7.43 23.46 4.20
CA LEU A 180 6.90 23.18 2.86
C LEU A 180 5.40 22.85 2.89
N LEU A 181 4.97 22.08 3.90
CA LEU A 181 3.60 21.70 4.17
C LEU A 181 3.22 22.04 5.64
N PRO A 182 3.03 23.33 5.98
CA PRO A 182 2.72 23.73 7.34
C PRO A 182 1.44 23.08 7.86
N ALA A 183 1.40 22.76 9.15
CA ALA A 183 0.24 22.13 9.79
C ALA A 183 -1.07 22.91 9.57
N GLN A 184 -1.02 24.26 9.50
CA GLN A 184 -2.20 25.05 9.19
C GLN A 184 -2.73 24.76 7.78
N ARG A 185 -1.86 24.72 6.79
CA ARG A 185 -2.22 24.36 5.41
C ARG A 185 -2.81 22.96 5.33
N LEU A 186 -2.19 22.00 6.03
CA LEU A 186 -2.67 20.61 6.07
C LEU A 186 -4.06 20.50 6.67
N ARG A 187 -4.36 21.22 7.76
CA ARG A 187 -5.71 21.23 8.38
C ARG A 187 -6.81 21.73 7.44
N ASP A 188 -6.47 22.55 6.46
CA ASP A 188 -7.41 23.09 5.47
C ASP A 188 -7.66 22.13 4.29
N LEU A 189 -6.94 21.00 4.22
CA LEU A 189 -7.10 20.00 3.17
C LEU A 189 -8.27 19.05 3.46
N PRO A 190 -9.13 18.77 2.48
CA PRO A 190 -10.27 17.90 2.69
C PRO A 190 -9.87 16.42 2.84
N HIS A 191 -10.53 15.74 3.79
CA HIS A 191 -10.40 14.29 3.99
C HIS A 191 -11.43 13.51 3.16
N PRO A 192 -11.20 12.19 2.91
CA PRO A 192 -10.06 11.39 3.38
C PRO A 192 -8.76 11.70 2.63
N TRP A 193 -7.64 11.50 3.33
CA TRP A 193 -6.30 11.61 2.75
C TRP A 193 -5.75 10.25 2.36
N LEU A 194 -5.01 10.23 1.23
CA LEU A 194 -4.05 9.19 0.91
C LEU A 194 -2.66 9.83 0.92
N ILE A 195 -1.81 9.41 1.85
CA ILE A 195 -0.43 9.85 1.96
C ILE A 195 0.45 8.72 1.48
N VAL A 196 1.37 9.01 0.55
CA VAL A 196 2.35 8.07 0.01
C VAL A 196 3.74 8.61 0.31
N GLU A 197 4.50 7.88 1.12
CA GLU A 197 5.90 8.15 1.41
C GLU A 197 6.76 7.27 0.50
N ASP A 198 7.46 7.88 -0.44
CA ASP A 198 8.31 7.26 -1.47
C ASP A 198 9.65 8.00 -1.61
N CYS A 199 10.05 8.78 -0.59
CA CYS A 199 11.36 9.42 -0.56
C CYS A 199 12.41 8.63 0.23
N HIS A 200 11.99 7.59 0.94
CA HIS A 200 12.81 6.62 1.70
C HIS A 200 13.70 7.22 2.79
N ASN A 201 13.50 8.48 3.11
CA ASN A 201 14.32 9.21 4.07
C ASN A 201 13.45 9.92 5.11
N HIS A 202 13.97 10.01 6.35
CA HIS A 202 13.33 10.77 7.41
C HIS A 202 11.89 10.34 7.76
N VAL A 203 11.54 9.07 7.60
CA VAL A 203 10.22 8.51 7.92
C VAL A 203 9.71 8.93 9.31
N PRO A 204 10.53 8.92 10.39
CA PRO A 204 10.08 9.41 11.68
C PRO A 204 9.61 10.87 11.68
N LEU A 205 10.30 11.75 10.94
CA LEU A 205 9.91 13.15 10.80
C LEU A 205 8.57 13.28 10.08
N ILE A 206 8.40 12.53 9.00
CA ILE A 206 7.17 12.51 8.18
C ILE A 206 5.99 12.05 9.03
N VAL A 207 6.12 10.91 9.72
CA VAL A 207 5.06 10.35 10.56
C VAL A 207 4.71 11.32 11.70
N ASN A 208 5.72 11.85 12.41
CA ASN A 208 5.49 12.81 13.50
C ASN A 208 4.79 14.09 13.04
N HIS A 209 5.03 14.54 11.80
CA HIS A 209 4.40 15.74 11.27
C HIS A 209 2.97 15.49 10.77
N LEU A 210 2.76 14.38 10.02
CA LEU A 210 1.48 14.15 9.33
C LEU A 210 0.46 13.39 10.19
N GLN A 211 0.90 12.37 10.95
CA GLN A 211 0.00 11.48 11.69
C GLN A 211 -0.94 12.22 12.67
N PRO A 212 -0.51 13.27 13.41
CA PRO A 212 -1.40 14.01 14.31
C PRO A 212 -2.49 14.82 13.58
N LEU A 213 -2.32 15.05 12.28
CA LEU A 213 -3.25 15.82 11.44
C LEU A 213 -4.19 14.93 10.64
N MET A 214 -3.92 13.62 10.58
CA MET A 214 -4.78 12.63 9.91
C MET A 214 -6.08 12.44 10.67
N ALA A 215 -7.18 12.33 9.94
CA ALA A 215 -8.49 11.94 10.44
C ALA A 215 -8.67 10.41 10.41
N SER A 216 -9.61 9.92 11.23
CA SER A 216 -10.00 8.51 11.14
C SER A 216 -10.45 8.16 9.72
N GLY A 217 -9.90 7.08 9.17
CA GLY A 217 -10.15 6.64 7.81
C GLY A 217 -9.13 7.10 6.78
N ASP A 218 -8.23 8.01 7.09
CA ASP A 218 -7.10 8.37 6.23
C ASP A 218 -6.10 7.21 6.13
N TYR A 219 -5.31 7.20 5.05
CA TYR A 219 -4.26 6.22 4.83
C TYR A 219 -2.88 6.85 4.71
N LEU A 220 -1.90 6.15 5.28
CA LEU A 220 -0.47 6.40 5.11
C LEU A 220 0.17 5.13 4.57
N VAL A 221 0.78 5.22 3.40
CA VAL A 221 1.57 4.15 2.78
C VAL A 221 3.03 4.56 2.84
N ILE A 222 3.89 3.66 3.32
CA ILE A 222 5.34 3.86 3.35
C ILE A 222 5.97 2.80 2.47
N GLU A 223 6.67 3.22 1.41
CA GLU A 223 7.21 2.32 0.39
C GLU A 223 8.64 1.85 0.68
N ASP A 224 9.08 0.83 -0.05
CA ASP A 224 10.43 0.25 -0.10
C ASP A 224 11.01 -0.24 1.23
N ILE A 225 10.14 -0.62 2.17
CA ILE A 225 10.53 -1.09 3.50
C ILE A 225 11.22 -2.46 3.47
N GLY A 226 10.82 -3.32 2.55
CA GLY A 226 11.33 -4.69 2.44
C GLY A 226 12.63 -4.81 1.66
N VAL A 227 13.08 -3.73 1.02
CA VAL A 227 14.24 -3.76 0.10
C VAL A 227 15.57 -3.64 0.84
N ASN A 228 15.58 -2.96 1.99
CA ASN A 228 16.77 -2.82 2.82
C ASN A 228 16.44 -2.82 4.32
N SER A 229 17.44 -3.14 5.15
CA SER A 229 17.31 -3.14 6.61
C SER A 229 17.07 -1.74 7.22
N GLU A 230 17.45 -0.68 6.51
CA GLU A 230 17.31 0.70 6.98
C GLU A 230 15.85 1.14 6.95
N GLY A 231 15.08 0.79 5.91
CA GLY A 231 13.65 1.11 5.81
C GLY A 231 12.86 0.53 6.98
N SER A 232 13.13 -0.73 7.34
CA SER A 232 12.51 -1.38 8.49
C SER A 232 12.82 -0.64 9.80
N ALA A 233 14.09 -0.28 10.05
CA ALA A 233 14.50 0.43 11.26
C ALA A 233 13.89 1.85 11.34
N GLN A 234 13.72 2.53 10.24
CA GLN A 234 13.09 3.85 10.19
C GLN A 234 11.61 3.79 10.56
N ILE A 235 10.89 2.76 10.13
CA ILE A 235 9.49 2.57 10.55
C ILE A 235 9.40 2.23 12.03
N ASP A 236 10.23 1.33 12.53
CA ASP A 236 10.29 1.03 13.95
C ASP A 236 10.43 2.32 14.77
N ALA A 237 11.40 3.17 14.38
CA ALA A 237 11.63 4.45 15.02
C ALA A 237 10.43 5.43 14.87
N ALA A 238 9.78 5.44 13.72
CA ALA A 238 8.63 6.30 13.46
C ALA A 238 7.42 5.94 14.31
N LEU A 239 7.16 4.64 14.48
CA LEU A 239 5.99 4.14 15.18
C LEU A 239 6.16 4.07 16.70
N GLN A 240 7.39 4.15 17.23
CA GLN A 240 7.65 4.14 18.67
C GLN A 240 6.86 5.21 19.45
N ASN A 241 6.62 6.36 18.83
CA ASN A 241 5.91 7.49 19.45
C ASN A 241 4.43 7.56 19.05
N VAL A 242 3.97 6.66 18.19
CA VAL A 242 2.56 6.58 17.78
C VAL A 242 1.83 5.67 18.77
N PRO A 243 0.76 6.13 19.44
CA PRO A 243 0.01 5.27 20.34
C PRO A 243 -0.50 4.01 19.64
N LYS A 244 -0.37 2.86 20.29
CA LYS A 244 -0.86 1.58 19.77
C LYS A 244 -2.33 1.71 19.35
N GLY A 245 -2.68 1.11 18.22
CA GLY A 245 -4.02 1.17 17.66
C GLY A 245 -4.35 2.44 16.87
N THR A 246 -3.45 3.42 16.82
CA THR A 246 -3.69 4.69 16.10
C THR A 246 -3.50 4.56 14.59
N LEU A 247 -2.46 3.83 14.18
CA LEU A 247 -2.19 3.43 12.80
C LEU A 247 -2.24 1.91 12.74
N MET A 248 -3.23 1.37 12.05
CA MET A 248 -3.41 -0.07 11.89
C MET A 248 -3.01 -0.48 10.49
N VAL A 249 -2.21 -1.54 10.38
CA VAL A 249 -1.89 -2.16 9.09
C VAL A 249 -3.19 -2.70 8.48
N ASP A 250 -3.52 -2.30 7.26
CA ASP A 250 -4.62 -2.87 6.51
C ASP A 250 -4.13 -4.07 5.69
N THR A 251 -4.30 -5.26 6.26
CA THR A 251 -3.85 -6.52 5.67
C THR A 251 -4.60 -6.87 4.39
N PHE A 252 -5.75 -6.26 4.14
CA PHE A 252 -6.46 -6.42 2.88
C PHE A 252 -5.62 -5.96 1.69
N TYR A 253 -4.82 -4.91 1.87
CA TYR A 253 -3.94 -4.38 0.82
C TYR A 253 -2.55 -5.00 0.89
N THR A 254 -1.94 -5.12 2.08
CA THR A 254 -0.58 -5.67 2.18
C THR A 254 -0.50 -7.14 1.77
N ASP A 255 -1.57 -7.90 2.00
CA ASP A 255 -1.62 -9.34 1.75
C ASP A 255 -2.52 -9.71 0.54
N LEU A 256 -2.90 -8.74 -0.29
CA LEU A 256 -3.85 -8.92 -1.40
C LEU A 256 -3.43 -10.00 -2.40
N PHE A 257 -2.14 -10.12 -2.67
CA PHE A 257 -1.55 -11.07 -3.62
C PHE A 257 -0.72 -12.19 -2.96
N GLY A 258 -0.56 -12.15 -1.66
CA GLY A 258 0.28 -12.99 -0.82
C GLY A 258 0.78 -12.21 0.37
N ARG A 259 1.34 -12.88 1.37
CA ARG A 259 1.80 -12.22 2.59
C ARG A 259 2.81 -11.13 2.27
N ASN A 260 2.40 -9.87 2.51
CA ASN A 260 3.25 -8.70 2.25
C ASN A 260 3.83 -8.64 0.82
N LEU A 261 3.07 -9.11 -0.19
CA LEU A 261 3.51 -9.05 -1.59
C LEU A 261 3.28 -7.65 -2.18
N THR A 262 4.02 -6.70 -1.68
CA THR A 262 3.97 -5.25 -1.98
C THR A 262 5.32 -4.62 -1.66
N CYS A 263 5.64 -3.45 -2.22
CA CYS A 263 6.81 -2.68 -1.79
C CYS A 263 6.63 -2.02 -0.40
N SER A 264 5.39 -2.07 0.14
CA SER A 264 5.03 -1.52 1.44
C SER A 264 4.64 -2.63 2.45
N PRO A 265 5.52 -3.63 2.72
CA PRO A 265 5.17 -4.75 3.57
C PRO A 265 4.90 -4.30 5.01
N ASP A 266 3.72 -4.65 5.54
CA ASP A 266 3.19 -4.19 6.83
C ASP A 266 3.12 -2.65 6.98
N ALA A 267 3.10 -1.90 5.87
CA ALA A 267 3.19 -0.44 5.91
C ALA A 267 2.14 0.30 5.08
N ILE A 268 1.02 -0.32 4.85
CA ILE A 268 -0.19 0.34 4.38
C ILE A 268 -1.08 0.55 5.62
N PHE A 269 -1.02 1.75 6.18
CA PHE A 269 -1.67 2.07 7.45
C PHE A 269 -2.98 2.81 7.23
N ARG A 270 -4.00 2.39 7.99
CA ARG A 270 -5.25 3.13 8.16
C ARG A 270 -5.24 3.83 9.51
N LYS A 271 -5.56 5.12 9.54
CA LYS A 271 -5.82 5.89 10.76
C LYS A 271 -7.15 5.45 11.37
N THR A 272 -7.15 5.09 12.65
CA THR A 272 -8.35 4.74 13.43
C THR A 272 -8.99 5.94 14.08
#